data_9f55911aacbe67d4e8d5b0b2b1e1df5a
#
_entry.id   9f55911aacbe67d4e8d5b0b2b1e1df5a
#
_cell.length_a   1.000
_cell.length_b   1.000
_cell.length_c   1.000
_cell.angle_alpha   90.00
_cell.angle_beta   90.00
_cell.angle_gamma   90.00
#
_symmetry.space_group_name_H-M   'P 1'
#
loop_
_entity.id
_entity.type
_entity.pdbx_description
1 polymer ?
#
loop_
_entity_poly.entity_id
_entity_poly.type
_entity_poly.pdbx_seq_one_letter_code
_entity_poly.pdbx_strand_id
1 'polypeptide(L)'
;MKLYGKLSLALSIAFASGAIAANPNATEGKHFDPNGTMPSKYTLELRNGLLASLPFEDKRDFEEAQKGFIAAPDYMQIMADAGNVAWDMGSYQWLLQGKDFASINPSLQRQAILNMAYGLYEVVPGKVYQVRGYDLSNITFVKTKSGWIVFDPLISPETAKAAYDLVSEQLGKRPIHAVVYSHSHVDHYGGVRGIVDEA
;
A
#
# COMPACT_ATOMS: atom_id res chain seq x y z
N MET A 1 9.07 6.56 -38.42
CA MET A 1 8.38 7.43 -37.46
C MET A 1 7.12 6.67 -37.01
N LYS A 2 7.23 5.90 -35.89
CA LYS A 2 6.11 5.14 -35.32
C LYS A 2 5.60 5.90 -34.10
N LEU A 3 4.39 6.43 -34.18
CA LEU A 3 3.65 7.00 -33.07
C LEU A 3 3.26 5.84 -32.12
N TYR A 4 3.86 5.80 -30.96
CA TYR A 4 3.34 5.01 -29.84
C TYR A 4 2.26 5.84 -29.15
N GLY A 5 1.01 5.49 -29.41
CA GLY A 5 -0.11 6.04 -28.64
C GLY A 5 0.01 5.63 -27.19
N LYS A 6 0.12 6.60 -26.30
CA LYS A 6 0.01 6.39 -24.86
C LYS A 6 -1.43 6.00 -24.57
N LEU A 7 -1.70 4.70 -24.41
CA LEU A 7 -2.93 4.23 -23.81
C LEU A 7 -2.78 4.45 -22.30
N SER A 8 -3.24 5.59 -21.81
CA SER A 8 -3.48 5.80 -20.37
C SER A 8 -4.68 4.93 -19.99
N LEU A 9 -4.41 3.71 -19.54
CA LEU A 9 -5.41 2.91 -18.87
C LEU A 9 -5.61 3.55 -17.50
N ALA A 10 -6.58 4.45 -17.39
CA ALA A 10 -7.07 4.88 -16.09
C ALA A 10 -7.72 3.65 -15.46
N LEU A 11 -6.99 2.98 -14.54
CA LEU A 11 -7.55 1.96 -13.69
C LEU A 11 -8.52 2.65 -12.74
N SER A 12 -9.77 2.80 -13.18
CA SER A 12 -10.88 3.18 -12.31
C SER A 12 -11.08 1.99 -11.37
N ILE A 13 -10.40 2.01 -10.22
CA ILE A 13 -10.76 1.15 -9.09
C ILE A 13 -12.14 1.67 -8.68
N ALA A 14 -13.17 1.05 -9.22
CA ALA A 14 -14.52 1.23 -8.75
C ALA A 14 -14.53 0.65 -7.33
N PHE A 15 -14.33 1.52 -6.34
CA PHE A 15 -14.70 1.18 -4.98
C PHE A 15 -16.18 0.89 -5.02
N ALA A 16 -16.52 -0.40 -5.02
CA ALA A 16 -17.87 -0.81 -4.76
C ALA A 16 -18.22 -0.24 -3.38
N SER A 17 -19.00 0.85 -3.37
CA SER A 17 -19.57 1.45 -2.17
C SER A 17 -20.66 0.52 -1.65
N GLY A 18 -20.26 -0.71 -1.30
CA GLY A 18 -21.08 -1.55 -0.45
C GLY A 18 -21.08 -0.93 0.93
N ALA A 19 -22.20 -0.41 1.39
CA ALA A 19 -22.40 -0.18 2.80
C ALA A 19 -21.94 -1.45 3.51
N ILE A 20 -21.02 -1.33 4.48
CA ILE A 20 -20.65 -2.44 5.36
C ILE A 20 -21.88 -2.69 6.21
N ALA A 21 -22.83 -3.44 5.68
CA ALA A 21 -24.02 -3.84 6.40
C ALA A 21 -23.64 -4.98 7.35
N ALA A 22 -24.24 -5.01 8.53
CA ALA A 22 -24.11 -6.16 9.43
C ALA A 22 -24.47 -7.44 8.65
N ASN A 23 -23.59 -8.45 8.70
CA ASN A 23 -23.85 -9.70 8.01
C ASN A 23 -25.03 -10.43 8.71
N PRO A 24 -26.23 -10.50 8.08
CA PRO A 24 -27.40 -11.12 8.71
C PRO A 24 -27.25 -12.64 8.85
N ASN A 25 -26.24 -13.26 8.23
CA ASN A 25 -25.98 -14.69 8.22
C ASN A 25 -24.85 -15.10 9.17
N ALA A 26 -24.33 -14.20 10.00
CA ALA A 26 -23.36 -14.55 11.03
C ALA A 26 -24.07 -15.36 12.13
N THR A 27 -24.10 -16.69 11.97
CA THR A 27 -24.68 -17.62 12.94
C THR A 27 -23.69 -17.93 14.06
N GLU A 28 -24.18 -17.95 15.29
CA GLU A 28 -23.41 -18.45 16.44
C GLU A 28 -23.00 -19.92 16.25
N GLY A 29 -21.76 -20.27 16.58
CA GLY A 29 -21.42 -21.65 16.91
C GLY A 29 -20.45 -22.39 16.00
N LYS A 30 -19.89 -21.78 14.93
CA LYS A 30 -18.77 -22.39 14.18
C LYS A 30 -17.51 -21.57 14.40
N HIS A 31 -16.52 -22.14 15.07
CA HIS A 31 -15.22 -21.48 15.29
C HIS A 31 -14.35 -21.39 14.03
N PHE A 32 -14.66 -22.15 12.99
CA PHE A 32 -13.96 -22.14 11.72
C PHE A 32 -14.94 -22.16 10.54
N ASP A 33 -14.77 -21.20 9.67
CA ASP A 33 -15.39 -21.16 8.35
C ASP A 33 -14.25 -21.17 7.32
N PRO A 34 -14.38 -21.82 6.14
CA PRO A 34 -13.38 -21.75 5.06
C PRO A 34 -13.07 -20.33 4.60
N ASN A 35 -13.95 -19.37 4.89
CA ASN A 35 -13.79 -17.96 4.58
C ASN A 35 -13.34 -17.10 5.79
N GLY A 36 -12.93 -17.71 6.89
CA GLY A 36 -12.48 -17.04 8.10
C GLY A 36 -13.14 -17.55 9.37
N THR A 37 -12.72 -17.02 10.51
CA THR A 37 -13.27 -17.39 11.83
C THR A 37 -14.60 -16.70 12.07
N MET A 38 -15.61 -17.46 12.50
CA MET A 38 -16.91 -16.90 12.91
C MET A 38 -16.78 -16.13 14.21
N PRO A 39 -17.32 -14.91 14.30
CA PRO A 39 -17.26 -14.10 15.52
C PRO A 39 -18.24 -14.58 16.58
N SER A 40 -17.92 -14.32 17.85
CA SER A 40 -18.87 -14.47 18.94
C SER A 40 -19.98 -13.43 18.86
N LYS A 41 -21.10 -13.66 19.58
CA LYS A 41 -22.17 -12.66 19.67
C LYS A 41 -21.68 -11.32 20.24
N TYR A 42 -20.78 -11.35 21.20
CA TYR A 42 -20.20 -10.13 21.77
C TYR A 42 -19.37 -9.33 20.77
N THR A 43 -18.60 -10.03 19.93
CA THR A 43 -17.86 -9.41 18.83
C THR A 43 -18.80 -8.77 17.82
N LEU A 44 -19.90 -9.46 17.47
CA LEU A 44 -20.92 -8.91 16.55
C LEU A 44 -21.63 -7.68 17.14
N GLU A 45 -22.02 -7.73 18.42
CA GLU A 45 -22.65 -6.59 19.11
C GLU A 45 -21.74 -5.36 19.11
N LEU A 46 -20.46 -5.53 19.50
CA LEU A 46 -19.46 -4.46 19.46
C LEU A 46 -19.26 -3.92 18.04
N ARG A 47 -19.09 -4.81 17.08
CA ARG A 47 -18.93 -4.45 15.67
C ARG A 47 -20.11 -3.64 15.13
N ASN A 48 -21.33 -4.08 15.40
CA ASN A 48 -22.55 -3.39 14.97
C ASN A 48 -22.68 -2.00 15.64
N GLY A 49 -22.28 -1.87 16.90
CA GLY A 49 -22.19 -0.59 17.60
C GLY A 49 -21.19 0.37 16.92
N LEU A 50 -20.01 -0.12 16.52
CA LEU A 50 -19.03 0.68 15.81
C LEU A 50 -19.55 1.12 14.43
N LEU A 51 -20.17 0.22 13.67
CA LEU A 51 -20.76 0.54 12.37
C LEU A 51 -21.86 1.60 12.46
N ALA A 52 -22.65 1.60 13.55
CA ALA A 52 -23.71 2.58 13.78
C ALA A 52 -23.20 3.95 14.25
N SER A 53 -22.03 4.00 14.90
CA SER A 53 -21.52 5.20 15.58
C SER A 53 -20.39 5.92 14.83
N LEU A 54 -19.66 5.24 13.96
CA LEU A 54 -18.52 5.80 13.24
C LEU A 54 -18.89 6.17 11.80
N PRO A 55 -18.27 7.22 11.23
CA PRO A 55 -18.62 7.75 9.91
C PRO A 55 -18.00 6.93 8.77
N PHE A 56 -18.33 5.64 8.65
CA PHE A 56 -17.79 4.75 7.61
C PHE A 56 -18.16 5.16 6.17
N GLU A 57 -19.20 6.00 6.03
CA GLU A 57 -19.60 6.58 4.74
C GLU A 57 -18.64 7.67 4.25
N ASP A 58 -17.79 8.20 5.12
CA ASP A 58 -16.78 9.20 4.73
C ASP A 58 -15.68 8.54 3.88
N LYS A 59 -15.57 8.97 2.63
CA LYS A 59 -14.60 8.45 1.65
C LYS A 59 -13.41 9.36 1.41
N ARG A 60 -13.30 10.50 2.11
CA ARG A 60 -12.23 11.49 1.89
C ARG A 60 -10.84 10.88 2.01
N ASP A 61 -10.60 9.98 2.98
CA ASP A 61 -9.29 9.34 3.14
C ASP A 61 -8.92 8.47 1.93
N PHE A 62 -9.90 7.81 1.30
CA PHE A 62 -9.67 7.01 0.09
C PHE A 62 -9.34 7.89 -1.11
N GLU A 63 -10.00 9.05 -1.23
CA GLU A 63 -9.70 10.03 -2.27
C GLU A 63 -8.30 10.64 -2.07
N GLU A 64 -7.97 11.01 -0.82
CA GLU A 64 -6.64 11.53 -0.46
C GLU A 64 -5.53 10.49 -0.69
N ALA A 65 -5.78 9.21 -0.37
CA ALA A 65 -4.81 8.15 -0.57
C ALA A 65 -4.44 7.94 -2.05
N GLN A 66 -5.30 8.34 -3.00
CA GLN A 66 -5.07 8.22 -4.44
C GLN A 66 -4.47 9.51 -5.06
N LYS A 67 -4.39 10.60 -4.34
CA LYS A 67 -3.84 11.85 -4.87
C LYS A 67 -2.38 11.71 -5.29
N GLY A 68 -2.08 12.21 -6.48
CA GLY A 68 -0.73 12.19 -7.04
C GLY A 68 -0.26 10.81 -7.51
N PHE A 69 -1.14 9.83 -7.66
CA PHE A 69 -0.79 8.51 -8.18
C PHE A 69 -0.14 8.61 -9.57
N ILE A 70 0.98 7.93 -9.76
CA ILE A 70 1.73 7.87 -11.02
C ILE A 70 1.69 6.46 -11.61
N ALA A 71 2.12 5.46 -10.84
CA ALA A 71 2.22 4.08 -11.31
C ALA A 71 2.26 3.07 -10.16
N ALA A 72 1.78 1.87 -10.44
CA ALA A 72 1.96 0.69 -9.60
C ALA A 72 1.97 -0.57 -10.48
N PRO A 73 2.57 -1.69 -10.04
CA PRO A 73 2.42 -2.97 -10.71
C PRO A 73 0.99 -3.51 -10.52
N ASP A 74 0.51 -4.26 -11.50
CA ASP A 74 -0.82 -4.91 -11.42
C ASP A 74 -0.91 -5.91 -10.26
N TYR A 75 0.19 -6.62 -10.00
CA TYR A 75 0.36 -7.51 -8.85
C TYR A 75 1.65 -7.16 -8.12
N MET A 76 1.50 -6.73 -6.86
CA MET A 76 2.62 -6.29 -6.04
C MET A 76 3.25 -7.45 -5.28
N GLN A 77 4.32 -8.02 -5.82
CA GLN A 77 5.17 -9.01 -5.16
C GLN A 77 6.63 -8.71 -5.46
N ILE A 78 7.46 -8.72 -4.43
CA ILE A 78 8.90 -8.52 -4.52
C ILE A 78 9.59 -9.82 -4.11
N MET A 79 10.45 -10.32 -5.01
CA MET A 79 11.25 -11.52 -4.76
C MET A 79 12.63 -11.14 -4.23
N ALA A 80 13.13 -11.91 -3.27
CA ALA A 80 14.51 -11.83 -2.84
C ALA A 80 15.43 -12.57 -3.83
N ASP A 81 16.70 -12.21 -3.85
CA ASP A 81 17.73 -12.88 -4.68
C ASP A 81 17.86 -14.38 -4.36
N ALA A 82 17.54 -14.77 -3.12
CA ALA A 82 17.49 -16.17 -2.70
C ALA A 82 16.29 -16.96 -3.26
N GLY A 83 15.37 -16.30 -3.98
CA GLY A 83 14.21 -16.91 -4.62
C GLY A 83 12.97 -17.04 -3.72
N ASN A 84 13.01 -16.55 -2.49
CA ASN A 84 11.83 -16.42 -1.63
C ASN A 84 11.13 -15.08 -1.83
N VAL A 85 9.88 -14.98 -1.39
CA VAL A 85 9.13 -13.72 -1.39
C VAL A 85 9.67 -12.82 -0.28
N ALA A 86 10.11 -11.60 -0.65
CA ALA A 86 10.53 -10.56 0.29
C ALA A 86 9.32 -9.74 0.78
N TRP A 87 8.37 -9.44 -0.12
CA TRP A 87 7.17 -8.69 0.19
C TRP A 87 6.03 -9.04 -0.77
N ASP A 88 4.79 -9.13 -0.28
CA ASP A 88 3.63 -9.49 -1.10
C ASP A 88 2.36 -8.74 -0.66
N MET A 89 2.08 -7.63 -1.30
CA MET A 89 0.79 -6.93 -1.19
C MET A 89 -0.26 -7.51 -2.14
N GLY A 90 0.16 -8.20 -3.19
CA GLY A 90 -0.73 -8.81 -4.17
C GLY A 90 -1.65 -9.86 -3.55
N SER A 91 -1.16 -10.62 -2.58
CA SER A 91 -1.95 -11.62 -1.84
C SER A 91 -3.09 -11.01 -1.01
N TYR A 92 -3.10 -9.70 -0.79
CA TYR A 92 -4.16 -8.97 -0.08
C TYR A 92 -5.18 -8.27 -0.99
N GLN A 93 -5.10 -8.45 -2.32
CA GLN A 93 -6.05 -7.83 -3.27
C GLN A 93 -7.51 -8.21 -3.01
N TRP A 94 -7.77 -9.32 -2.33
CA TRP A 94 -9.12 -9.73 -1.89
C TRP A 94 -9.80 -8.67 -0.99
N LEU A 95 -9.05 -7.82 -0.29
CA LEU A 95 -9.59 -6.70 0.50
C LEU A 95 -10.37 -5.69 -0.36
N LEU A 96 -9.98 -5.54 -1.64
CA LEU A 96 -10.60 -4.60 -2.56
C LEU A 96 -11.89 -5.13 -3.20
N GLN A 97 -12.25 -6.39 -2.96
CA GLN A 97 -13.44 -7.03 -3.53
C GLN A 97 -14.75 -6.63 -2.84
N GLY A 98 -14.69 -5.74 -1.86
CA GLY A 98 -15.88 -5.25 -1.13
C GLY A 98 -16.50 -6.28 -0.20
N LYS A 99 -15.80 -7.39 0.11
CA LYS A 99 -16.27 -8.42 1.02
C LYS A 99 -16.20 -7.93 2.47
N ASP A 100 -17.29 -8.10 3.20
CA ASP A 100 -17.36 -7.79 4.62
C ASP A 100 -17.05 -9.04 5.46
N PHE A 101 -16.16 -8.88 6.45
CA PHE A 101 -15.74 -9.94 7.35
C PHE A 101 -16.25 -9.65 8.77
N ALA A 102 -17.28 -10.35 9.19
CA ALA A 102 -17.90 -10.14 10.51
C ALA A 102 -16.95 -10.35 11.71
N SER A 103 -15.86 -11.12 11.52
CA SER A 103 -14.82 -11.35 12.52
C SER A 103 -13.75 -10.27 12.59
N ILE A 104 -13.73 -9.31 11.64
CA ILE A 104 -12.74 -8.24 11.58
C ILE A 104 -13.36 -6.95 12.11
N ASN A 105 -12.62 -6.23 12.97
CA ASN A 105 -13.02 -4.89 13.40
C ASN A 105 -13.17 -3.98 12.15
N PRO A 106 -14.30 -3.27 11.97
CA PRO A 106 -14.56 -2.50 10.76
C PRO A 106 -13.56 -1.36 10.53
N SER A 107 -13.06 -0.73 11.60
CA SER A 107 -12.01 0.30 11.47
C SER A 107 -10.69 -0.30 10.99
N LEU A 108 -10.33 -1.50 11.47
CA LEU A 108 -9.13 -2.22 11.03
C LEU A 108 -9.25 -2.65 9.57
N GLN A 109 -10.41 -3.17 9.16
CA GLN A 109 -10.67 -3.53 7.76
C GLN A 109 -10.57 -2.29 6.85
N ARG A 110 -11.16 -1.17 7.27
CA ARG A 110 -11.05 0.10 6.55
C ARG A 110 -9.59 0.55 6.39
N GLN A 111 -8.80 0.47 7.47
CA GLN A 111 -7.38 0.82 7.44
C GLN A 111 -6.59 -0.11 6.51
N ALA A 112 -6.87 -1.42 6.54
CA ALA A 112 -6.22 -2.38 5.64
C ALA A 112 -6.53 -2.08 4.16
N ILE A 113 -7.76 -1.68 3.84
CA ILE A 113 -8.15 -1.27 2.48
C ILE A 113 -7.40 0.01 2.07
N LEU A 114 -7.26 1.00 2.96
CA LEU A 114 -6.47 2.21 2.69
C LEU A 114 -5.00 1.89 2.39
N ASN A 115 -4.42 0.93 3.11
CA ASN A 115 -3.04 0.49 2.89
C ASN A 115 -2.83 -0.22 1.53
N MET A 116 -3.92 -0.62 0.85
CA MET A 116 -3.84 -1.15 -0.52
C MET A 116 -3.59 -0.07 -1.58
N ALA A 117 -3.50 1.19 -1.21
CA ALA A 117 -3.06 2.28 -2.10
C ALA A 117 -1.53 2.25 -2.26
N TYR A 118 -1.00 1.16 -2.85
CA TYR A 118 0.43 1.01 -3.09
C TYR A 118 0.86 1.59 -4.44
N GLY A 119 2.15 1.92 -4.58
CA GLY A 119 2.74 2.45 -5.82
C GLY A 119 3.53 3.74 -5.62
N LEU A 120 3.81 4.41 -6.74
CA LEU A 120 4.52 5.70 -6.80
C LEU A 120 3.51 6.85 -6.85
N TYR A 121 3.74 7.83 -5.99
CA TYR A 121 2.91 9.03 -5.85
C TYR A 121 3.75 10.30 -5.92
N GLU A 122 3.24 11.33 -6.58
CA GLU A 122 3.76 12.68 -6.50
C GLU A 122 3.11 13.41 -5.31
N VAL A 123 3.89 13.68 -4.28
CA VAL A 123 3.41 14.33 -3.04
C VAL A 123 3.48 15.85 -3.14
N VAL A 124 4.59 16.36 -3.69
CA VAL A 124 4.76 17.77 -4.02
C VAL A 124 5.12 17.87 -5.50
N PRO A 125 4.32 18.57 -6.31
CA PRO A 125 4.50 18.65 -7.76
C PRO A 125 5.93 18.97 -8.19
N GLY A 126 6.52 18.07 -8.98
CA GLY A 126 7.86 18.18 -9.54
C GLY A 126 9.01 18.06 -8.54
N LYS A 127 8.73 17.80 -7.24
CA LYS A 127 9.76 17.86 -6.17
C LYS A 127 9.83 16.64 -5.27
N VAL A 128 8.70 16.17 -4.76
CA VAL A 128 8.67 15.09 -3.75
C VAL A 128 7.81 13.96 -4.24
N TYR A 129 8.37 12.78 -4.23
CA TYR A 129 7.73 11.55 -4.65
C TYR A 129 7.82 10.50 -3.53
N GLN A 130 6.83 9.63 -3.43
CA GLN A 130 6.79 8.61 -2.40
C GLN A 130 6.35 7.28 -3.00
N VAL A 131 7.09 6.21 -2.67
CA VAL A 131 6.64 4.84 -2.95
C VAL A 131 6.06 4.26 -1.68
N ARG A 132 4.83 3.77 -1.78
CA ARG A 132 4.00 3.24 -0.69
C ARG A 132 3.69 1.78 -0.90
N GLY A 133 3.52 1.01 0.18
CA GLY A 133 3.10 -0.38 0.14
C GLY A 133 4.17 -1.35 -0.39
N TYR A 134 5.44 -0.93 -0.46
CA TYR A 134 6.58 -1.77 -0.85
C TYR A 134 7.23 -2.46 0.32
N ASP A 135 6.90 -2.06 1.55
CA ASP A 135 6.98 -2.80 2.82
C ASP A 135 6.23 -2.07 3.95
N LEU A 136 6.66 -2.18 5.20
CA LEU A 136 5.99 -1.60 6.38
C LEU A 136 6.01 -0.07 6.38
N SER A 137 7.08 0.54 5.86
CA SER A 137 7.23 2.00 5.80
C SER A 137 7.07 2.53 4.37
N ASN A 138 7.21 3.84 4.18
CA ASN A 138 7.21 4.47 2.88
C ASN A 138 8.59 5.08 2.61
N ILE A 139 9.10 4.90 1.39
CA ILE A 139 10.32 5.55 0.95
C ILE A 139 10.00 6.83 0.19
N THR A 140 10.67 7.92 0.54
CA THR A 140 10.43 9.23 -0.05
C THR A 140 11.65 9.74 -0.81
N PHE A 141 11.43 10.22 -2.03
CA PHE A 141 12.43 10.75 -2.94
C PHE A 141 12.24 12.25 -3.13
N VAL A 142 13.22 13.04 -2.71
CA VAL A 142 13.25 14.49 -2.95
C VAL A 142 14.13 14.78 -4.14
N LYS A 143 13.55 15.36 -5.19
CA LYS A 143 14.24 15.68 -6.43
C LYS A 143 15.15 16.89 -6.26
N THR A 144 16.43 16.72 -6.60
CA THR A 144 17.41 17.80 -6.67
C THR A 144 17.72 18.14 -8.14
N LYS A 145 18.60 19.09 -8.39
CA LYS A 145 19.03 19.43 -9.76
C LYS A 145 19.67 18.23 -10.48
N SER A 146 20.46 17.42 -9.76
CA SER A 146 21.28 16.36 -10.36
C SER A 146 20.96 14.94 -9.87
N GLY A 147 20.15 14.75 -8.85
CA GLY A 147 19.86 13.43 -8.27
C GLY A 147 18.73 13.44 -7.27
N TRP A 148 18.76 12.48 -6.34
CA TRP A 148 17.78 12.29 -5.29
C TRP A 148 18.40 12.49 -3.90
N ILE A 149 17.61 13.01 -2.96
CA ILE A 149 17.78 12.80 -1.52
C ILE A 149 16.68 11.83 -1.13
N VAL A 150 17.04 10.71 -0.50
CA VAL A 150 16.10 9.67 -0.13
C VAL A 150 15.88 9.68 1.38
N PHE A 151 14.63 9.55 1.81
CA PHE A 151 14.25 9.38 3.21
C PHE A 151 13.68 7.99 3.41
N ASP A 152 14.16 7.33 4.49
CA ASP A 152 13.66 6.05 4.99
C ASP A 152 13.63 4.94 3.92
N PRO A 153 14.80 4.35 3.59
CA PRO A 153 14.91 3.40 2.48
C PRO A 153 14.42 2.00 2.83
N LEU A 154 13.27 1.86 3.49
CA LEU A 154 12.57 0.61 3.74
C LEU A 154 13.36 -0.42 4.59
N ILE A 155 12.79 -1.64 4.75
CA ILE A 155 13.34 -2.66 5.65
C ILE A 155 14.42 -3.52 5.01
N SER A 156 14.34 -3.78 3.69
CA SER A 156 15.25 -4.69 3.01
C SER A 156 15.82 -4.11 1.71
N PRO A 157 17.01 -4.57 1.28
CA PRO A 157 17.59 -4.17 0.00
C PRO A 157 16.66 -4.43 -1.18
N GLU A 158 15.91 -5.53 -1.17
CA GLU A 158 15.00 -5.92 -2.25
C GLU A 158 13.83 -4.95 -2.37
N THR A 159 13.21 -4.57 -1.25
CA THR A 159 12.07 -3.64 -1.23
C THR A 159 12.50 -2.23 -1.62
N ALA A 160 13.64 -1.75 -1.11
CA ALA A 160 14.19 -0.46 -1.46
C ALA A 160 14.61 -0.39 -2.94
N LYS A 161 15.26 -1.46 -3.45
CA LYS A 161 15.63 -1.56 -4.86
C LYS A 161 14.40 -1.53 -5.77
N ALA A 162 13.39 -2.32 -5.47
CA ALA A 162 12.15 -2.35 -6.24
C ALA A 162 11.47 -0.97 -6.28
N ALA A 163 11.46 -0.25 -5.15
CA ALA A 163 10.93 1.10 -5.09
C ALA A 163 11.75 2.09 -5.95
N TYR A 164 13.08 2.02 -5.89
CA TYR A 164 13.96 2.88 -6.69
C TYR A 164 13.89 2.54 -8.19
N ASP A 165 13.72 1.27 -8.54
CA ASP A 165 13.54 0.84 -9.93
C ASP A 165 12.23 1.44 -10.50
N LEU A 166 11.11 1.39 -9.76
CA LEU A 166 9.86 2.04 -10.16
C LEU A 166 10.03 3.55 -10.36
N VAL A 167 10.68 4.23 -9.42
CA VAL A 167 10.99 5.67 -9.56
C VAL A 167 11.85 5.94 -10.78
N SER A 168 12.87 5.10 -11.03
CA SER A 168 13.79 5.26 -12.16
C SER A 168 13.09 5.02 -13.51
N GLU A 169 12.17 4.07 -13.56
CA GLU A 169 11.36 3.79 -14.75
C GLU A 169 10.43 4.94 -15.10
N GLN A 170 9.74 5.49 -14.11
CA GLN A 170 8.71 6.50 -14.33
C GLN A 170 9.27 7.93 -14.47
N LEU A 171 10.33 8.25 -13.74
CA LEU A 171 10.87 9.62 -13.62
C LEU A 171 12.29 9.79 -14.19
N GLY A 172 12.87 8.70 -14.70
CA GLY A 172 14.24 8.65 -15.18
C GLY A 172 15.25 8.36 -14.06
N LYS A 173 16.25 7.54 -14.40
CA LYS A 173 17.32 7.16 -13.46
C LYS A 173 18.17 8.37 -13.08
N ARG A 174 18.40 8.57 -11.78
CA ARG A 174 19.19 9.67 -11.22
C ARG A 174 20.01 9.16 -10.04
N PRO A 175 21.25 9.66 -9.81
CA PRO A 175 22.04 9.24 -8.67
C PRO A 175 21.40 9.65 -7.35
N ILE A 176 21.68 8.90 -6.30
CA ILE A 176 21.31 9.25 -4.92
C ILE A 176 22.48 10.01 -4.29
N HIS A 177 22.22 11.22 -3.84
CA HIS A 177 23.24 12.09 -3.23
C HIS A 177 23.30 11.99 -1.73
N ALA A 178 22.17 11.67 -1.09
CA ALA A 178 22.09 11.50 0.35
C ALA A 178 20.94 10.56 0.70
N VAL A 179 21.10 9.84 1.80
CA VAL A 179 20.04 9.09 2.46
C VAL A 179 19.88 9.62 3.89
N VAL A 180 18.66 9.86 4.30
CA VAL A 180 18.30 10.36 5.63
C VAL A 180 17.39 9.35 6.30
N TYR A 181 17.69 8.97 7.51
CA TYR A 181 16.87 8.12 8.35
C TYR A 181 16.11 8.97 9.36
N SER A 182 14.78 8.84 9.38
CA SER A 182 13.95 9.61 10.32
C SER A 182 14.16 9.15 11.76
N HIS A 183 14.34 7.84 11.94
CA HIS A 183 14.60 7.23 13.24
C HIS A 183 15.25 5.83 13.12
N SER A 184 15.49 5.15 14.24
CA SER A 184 16.30 3.93 14.33
C SER A 184 15.54 2.62 14.15
N HIS A 185 14.27 2.62 13.72
CA HIS A 185 13.59 1.38 13.39
C HIS A 185 14.09 0.84 12.05
N VAL A 186 14.24 -0.49 11.95
CA VAL A 186 14.91 -1.14 10.81
C VAL A 186 14.20 -0.91 9.48
N ASP A 187 12.88 -0.76 9.48
CA ASP A 187 12.06 -0.45 8.31
C ASP A 187 12.26 0.97 7.74
N HIS A 188 13.12 1.76 8.39
CA HIS A 188 13.52 3.10 7.93
C HIS A 188 14.98 3.21 7.48
N TYR A 189 15.80 2.13 7.65
CA TYR A 189 17.20 2.15 7.19
C TYR A 189 17.70 0.83 6.59
N GLY A 190 17.05 -0.30 6.89
CA GLY A 190 17.56 -1.63 6.55
C GLY A 190 17.75 -1.86 5.04
N GLY A 191 16.95 -1.20 4.21
CA GLY A 191 17.00 -1.33 2.75
C GLY A 191 18.04 -0.47 2.04
N VAL A 192 18.85 0.34 2.77
CA VAL A 192 19.77 1.30 2.15
C VAL A 192 20.70 0.68 1.10
N ARG A 193 21.15 -0.57 1.32
CA ARG A 193 22.03 -1.29 0.38
C ARG A 193 21.36 -1.67 -0.95
N GLY A 194 20.05 -1.60 -1.04
CA GLY A 194 19.32 -1.77 -2.30
C GLY A 194 19.38 -0.56 -3.21
N ILE A 195 19.80 0.61 -2.71
CA ILE A 195 19.77 1.88 -3.44
C ILE A 195 21.11 2.62 -3.48
N VAL A 196 22.06 2.25 -2.63
CA VAL A 196 23.43 2.78 -2.64
C VAL A 196 24.44 1.65 -2.54
N ASP A 197 25.52 1.75 -3.32
CA ASP A 197 26.63 0.82 -3.30
C ASP A 197 27.52 1.09 -2.06
N GLU A 198 28.35 0.09 -1.71
CA GLU A 198 29.44 0.31 -0.75
C GLU A 198 30.48 1.23 -1.39
N ALA A 199 30.91 2.23 -0.61
CA ALA A 199 31.97 3.12 -1.03
C ALA A 199 33.34 2.43 -0.93
#